data_0222c7b0fe0ce71744dd83b6ebc4e4b2
#
_entry.id   0222c7b0fe0ce71744dd83b6ebc4e4b2
#
_cell.length_a   1.000
_cell.length_b   1.000
_cell.length_c   1.000
_cell.angle_alpha   90.00
_cell.angle_beta   90.00
_cell.angle_gamma   90.00
#
_symmetry.space_group_name_H-M   'P 1'
#
loop_
_entity.id
_entity.type
_entity.pdbx_description
1 polymer ?
#
loop_
_entity_poly.entity_id
_entity_poly.type
_entity_poly.pdbx_seq_one_letter_code
_entity_poly.pdbx_strand_id
1 'polypeptide(L)'
;MPLARVLAALRAAPSRTGSVIITVYGDAIAPRGGSIALADLLALMAALGAGDGVVRTAVSRLARDGWLDRERAGRNSFYRLSGHGVREFADAIPRIYGPLDTPWGGQLRLAFAEAGVERTMLEQAGYALLAPGVLVAPDTALSPASTPALLGTGSAASMKDLAARAWPLAEVASAYEGFVGVFEGVAAGAGQLGSLDAMALRTMLIHEYRRVALRDPRLPSGLLPEGWPGTVARTLCLCLYTTLAPASERWLDASRNGSGPLPRGPDPVLRFSGGGR
;
A
#
# COMPACT_ATOMS: atom_id res chain seq x y z
N MET A 1 -17.12 15.25 -11.63
CA MET A 1 -17.06 14.55 -10.34
C MET A 1 -15.68 13.91 -10.19
N PRO A 2 -14.96 14.12 -9.05
CA PRO A 2 -13.60 13.58 -8.83
C PRO A 2 -13.48 12.07 -9.01
N LEU A 3 -14.40 11.29 -8.41
CA LEU A 3 -14.39 9.82 -8.53
C LEU A 3 -14.51 9.36 -9.98
N ALA A 4 -15.45 9.91 -10.77
CA ALA A 4 -15.64 9.53 -12.17
C ALA A 4 -14.38 9.81 -13.03
N ARG A 5 -13.65 10.89 -12.74
CA ARG A 5 -12.38 11.23 -13.40
C ARG A 5 -11.31 10.17 -13.12
N VAL A 6 -11.15 9.78 -11.85
CA VAL A 6 -10.19 8.73 -11.45
C VAL A 6 -10.54 7.40 -12.09
N LEU A 7 -11.81 6.98 -12.01
CA LEU A 7 -12.25 5.72 -12.63
C LEU A 7 -12.05 5.71 -14.15
N ALA A 8 -12.27 6.86 -14.81
CA ALA A 8 -12.02 6.99 -16.25
C ALA A 8 -10.53 6.87 -16.58
N ALA A 9 -9.65 7.50 -15.81
CA ALA A 9 -8.21 7.42 -16.00
C ALA A 9 -7.67 5.99 -15.77
N LEU A 10 -8.26 5.23 -14.84
CA LEU A 10 -7.83 3.86 -14.51
C LEU A 10 -8.46 2.77 -15.41
N ARG A 11 -9.36 3.13 -16.32
CA ARG A 11 -10.02 2.14 -17.22
C ARG A 11 -9.05 1.40 -18.15
N ALA A 12 -7.94 2.02 -18.51
CA ALA A 12 -6.95 1.40 -19.41
C ALA A 12 -6.20 0.22 -18.76
N ALA A 13 -6.09 0.22 -17.42
CA ALA A 13 -5.46 -0.84 -16.64
C ALA A 13 -6.27 -1.14 -15.39
N PRO A 14 -7.44 -1.79 -15.52
CA PRO A 14 -8.35 -1.99 -14.40
C PRO A 14 -7.73 -2.90 -13.34
N SER A 15 -7.89 -2.51 -12.09
CA SER A 15 -7.42 -3.26 -10.95
C SER A 15 -8.27 -4.52 -10.72
N ARG A 16 -7.63 -5.61 -10.30
CA ARG A 16 -8.35 -6.84 -9.95
C ARG A 16 -9.26 -6.58 -8.75
N THR A 17 -10.54 -6.92 -8.86
CA THR A 17 -11.56 -6.71 -7.83
C THR A 17 -11.12 -7.23 -6.44
N GLY A 18 -10.53 -8.42 -6.36
CA GLY A 18 -10.01 -8.97 -5.11
C GLY A 18 -8.92 -8.10 -4.48
N SER A 19 -8.04 -7.50 -5.28
CA SER A 19 -6.99 -6.62 -4.77
C SER A 19 -7.55 -5.29 -4.24
N VAL A 20 -8.62 -4.76 -4.85
CA VAL A 20 -9.33 -3.58 -4.33
C VAL A 20 -10.02 -3.91 -3.01
N ILE A 21 -10.70 -5.06 -2.92
CA ILE A 21 -11.32 -5.54 -1.67
C ILE A 21 -10.29 -5.66 -0.55
N ILE A 22 -9.12 -6.23 -0.82
CA ILE A 22 -8.00 -6.29 0.13
C ILE A 22 -7.59 -4.89 0.61
N THR A 23 -7.60 -3.89 -0.29
CA THR A 23 -7.32 -2.49 0.12
C THR A 23 -8.39 -1.96 1.07
N VAL A 24 -9.68 -2.20 0.78
CA VAL A 24 -10.79 -1.79 1.67
C VAL A 24 -10.57 -2.35 3.08
N TYR A 25 -10.24 -3.65 3.17
CA TYR A 25 -9.97 -4.26 4.47
C TYR A 25 -8.77 -3.63 5.18
N GLY A 26 -7.63 -3.52 4.53
CA GLY A 26 -6.40 -3.03 5.17
C GLY A 26 -6.45 -1.56 5.55
N ASP A 27 -7.10 -0.73 4.73
CA ASP A 27 -7.21 0.70 5.01
C ASP A 27 -8.34 1.02 6.00
N ALA A 28 -9.53 0.46 5.80
CA ALA A 28 -10.72 0.98 6.47
C ALA A 28 -11.35 0.00 7.47
N ILE A 29 -11.36 -1.31 7.18
CA ILE A 29 -12.11 -2.28 7.97
C ILE A 29 -11.27 -2.86 9.11
N ALA A 30 -9.99 -3.15 8.88
CA ALA A 30 -9.10 -3.70 9.90
C ALA A 30 -9.01 -2.80 11.15
N PRO A 31 -8.85 -1.47 11.04
CA PRO A 31 -8.85 -0.58 12.20
C PRO A 31 -10.18 -0.52 12.96
N ARG A 32 -11.26 -1.00 12.35
CA ARG A 32 -12.64 -1.00 12.86
C ARG A 32 -13.16 -2.41 13.19
N GLY A 33 -12.28 -3.28 13.69
CA GLY A 33 -12.64 -4.63 14.12
C GLY A 33 -12.60 -5.70 13.03
N GLY A 34 -12.20 -5.36 11.82
CA GLY A 34 -11.86 -6.29 10.75
C GLY A 34 -13.04 -6.97 10.02
N SER A 35 -14.29 -6.72 10.39
CA SER A 35 -15.48 -7.38 9.82
C SER A 35 -16.46 -6.37 9.22
N ILE A 36 -17.05 -6.68 8.05
CA ILE A 36 -18.06 -5.85 7.38
C ILE A 36 -19.15 -6.72 6.76
N ALA A 37 -20.38 -6.18 6.66
CA ALA A 37 -21.47 -6.80 5.93
C ALA A 37 -21.18 -6.88 4.43
N LEU A 38 -21.52 -8.01 3.80
CA LEU A 38 -21.38 -8.17 2.35
C LEU A 38 -22.19 -7.11 1.59
N ALA A 39 -23.35 -6.69 2.12
CA ALA A 39 -24.20 -5.66 1.49
C ALA A 39 -23.46 -4.30 1.40
N ASP A 40 -22.80 -3.86 2.46
CA ASP A 40 -22.03 -2.61 2.49
C ASP A 40 -20.84 -2.70 1.54
N LEU A 41 -20.13 -3.84 1.53
CA LEU A 41 -19.05 -4.07 0.59
C LEU A 41 -19.53 -4.03 -0.87
N LEU A 42 -20.68 -4.63 -1.18
CA LEU A 42 -21.26 -4.58 -2.50
C LEU A 42 -21.61 -3.14 -2.92
N ALA A 43 -22.20 -2.35 -2.02
CA ALA A 43 -22.51 -0.94 -2.30
C ALA A 43 -21.24 -0.12 -2.62
N LEU A 44 -20.17 -0.30 -1.84
CA LEU A 44 -18.89 0.36 -2.10
C LEU A 44 -18.29 -0.08 -3.45
N MET A 45 -18.30 -1.36 -3.73
CA MET A 45 -17.71 -1.89 -4.97
C MET A 45 -18.54 -1.51 -6.20
N ALA A 46 -19.86 -1.36 -6.06
CA ALA A 46 -20.74 -0.83 -7.11
C ALA A 46 -20.41 0.63 -7.45
N ALA A 47 -20.12 1.48 -6.45
CA ALA A 47 -19.63 2.84 -6.67
C ALA A 47 -18.30 2.88 -7.43
N LEU A 48 -17.51 1.82 -7.35
CA LEU A 48 -16.27 1.62 -8.12
C LEU A 48 -16.51 0.96 -9.50
N GLY A 49 -17.76 0.69 -9.86
CA GLY A 49 -18.14 0.10 -11.14
C GLY A 49 -18.03 -1.43 -11.19
N ALA A 50 -17.85 -2.12 -10.07
CA ALA A 50 -17.80 -3.58 -10.03
C ALA A 50 -19.19 -4.16 -9.81
N GLY A 51 -19.63 -5.09 -10.68
CA GLY A 51 -20.91 -5.76 -10.56
C GLY A 51 -20.94 -6.78 -9.41
N ASP A 52 -22.12 -6.96 -8.81
CA ASP A 52 -22.35 -7.82 -7.64
C ASP A 52 -21.81 -9.25 -7.80
N GLY A 53 -22.01 -9.87 -8.96
CA GLY A 53 -21.53 -11.23 -9.25
C GLY A 53 -20.00 -11.33 -9.20
N VAL A 54 -19.30 -10.31 -9.74
CA VAL A 54 -17.83 -10.24 -9.72
C VAL A 54 -17.33 -10.08 -8.29
N VAL A 55 -17.96 -9.21 -7.50
CA VAL A 55 -17.60 -8.98 -6.09
C VAL A 55 -17.81 -10.23 -5.25
N ARG A 56 -18.98 -10.91 -5.37
CA ARG A 56 -19.27 -12.16 -4.66
C ARG A 56 -18.25 -13.25 -4.98
N THR A 57 -17.89 -13.39 -6.27
CA THR A 57 -16.86 -14.34 -6.71
C THR A 57 -15.50 -14.00 -6.12
N ALA A 58 -15.11 -12.72 -6.13
CA ALA A 58 -13.84 -12.26 -5.56
C ALA A 58 -13.77 -12.51 -4.04
N VAL A 59 -14.83 -12.19 -3.28
CA VAL A 59 -14.91 -12.44 -1.83
C VAL A 59 -14.84 -13.94 -1.52
N SER A 60 -15.58 -14.78 -2.28
CA SER A 60 -15.54 -16.23 -2.10
C SER A 60 -14.15 -16.80 -2.38
N ARG A 61 -13.45 -16.26 -3.38
CA ARG A 61 -12.06 -16.65 -3.66
C ARG A 61 -11.11 -16.23 -2.54
N LEU A 62 -11.22 -14.99 -2.05
CA LEU A 62 -10.41 -14.51 -0.93
C LEU A 62 -10.64 -15.34 0.34
N ALA A 63 -11.88 -15.80 0.58
CA ALA A 63 -12.17 -16.69 1.70
C ALA A 63 -11.55 -18.08 1.50
N ARG A 64 -11.63 -18.65 0.30
CA ARG A 64 -10.99 -19.93 -0.02
C ARG A 64 -9.46 -19.85 0.06
N ASP A 65 -8.87 -18.73 -0.36
CA ASP A 65 -7.44 -18.49 -0.35
C ASP A 65 -6.92 -18.07 1.06
N GLY A 66 -7.80 -18.10 2.09
CA GLY A 66 -7.44 -17.89 3.49
C GLY A 66 -7.24 -16.42 3.91
N TRP A 67 -7.62 -15.43 3.08
CA TRP A 67 -7.56 -14.01 3.42
C TRP A 67 -8.72 -13.53 4.29
N LEU A 68 -9.90 -14.12 4.08
CA LEU A 68 -11.13 -13.73 4.76
C LEU A 68 -11.81 -14.97 5.38
N ASP A 69 -12.42 -14.77 6.55
CA ASP A 69 -13.33 -15.69 7.17
C ASP A 69 -14.77 -15.23 6.96
N ARG A 70 -15.67 -16.17 6.67
CA ARG A 70 -17.09 -15.88 6.50
C ARG A 70 -17.85 -16.16 7.78
N GLU A 71 -18.62 -15.18 8.23
CA GLU A 71 -19.58 -15.29 9.34
C GLU A 71 -21.01 -15.14 8.82
N ARG A 72 -21.97 -15.86 9.40
CA ARG A 72 -23.40 -15.72 9.11
C ARG A 72 -24.14 -15.30 10.35
N ALA A 73 -24.96 -14.25 10.23
CA ALA A 73 -25.91 -13.84 11.25
C ALA A 73 -27.29 -13.69 10.60
N GLY A 74 -28.17 -14.66 10.82
CA GLY A 74 -29.47 -14.76 10.16
C GLY A 74 -29.32 -14.88 8.62
N ARG A 75 -29.98 -13.96 7.91
CA ARG A 75 -29.93 -13.90 6.42
C ARG A 75 -28.71 -13.15 5.88
N ASN A 76 -27.94 -12.51 6.75
CA ASN A 76 -26.81 -11.67 6.35
C ASN A 76 -25.49 -12.46 6.40
N SER A 77 -24.59 -12.15 5.46
CA SER A 77 -23.23 -12.65 5.45
C SER A 77 -22.28 -11.50 5.78
N PHE A 78 -21.35 -11.77 6.67
CA PHE A 78 -20.28 -10.88 7.06
C PHE A 78 -18.94 -11.54 6.72
N TYR A 79 -17.97 -10.74 6.39
CA TYR A 79 -16.63 -11.22 6.11
C TYR A 79 -15.64 -10.47 6.99
N ARG A 80 -14.72 -11.23 7.58
CA ARG A 80 -13.68 -10.74 8.48
C ARG A 80 -12.32 -11.06 7.89
N LEU A 81 -11.32 -10.23 8.19
CA LEU A 81 -9.93 -10.64 7.98
C LEU A 81 -9.60 -11.87 8.80
N SER A 82 -9.02 -12.87 8.14
CA SER A 82 -8.43 -14.04 8.82
C SER A 82 -7.16 -13.67 9.57
N GLY A 83 -6.66 -14.57 10.42
CA GLY A 83 -5.37 -14.40 11.08
C GLY A 83 -4.20 -14.26 10.08
N HIS A 84 -4.26 -14.91 8.92
CA HIS A 84 -3.29 -14.71 7.84
C HIS A 84 -3.39 -13.29 7.26
N GLY A 85 -4.59 -12.85 6.88
CA GLY A 85 -4.80 -11.50 6.36
C GLY A 85 -4.34 -10.40 7.32
N VAL A 86 -4.55 -10.55 8.63
CA VAL A 86 -4.09 -9.59 9.64
C VAL A 86 -2.56 -9.47 9.65
N ARG A 87 -1.82 -10.59 9.57
CA ARG A 87 -0.35 -10.56 9.53
C ARG A 87 0.18 -9.88 8.26
N GLU A 88 -0.34 -10.26 7.09
CA GLU A 88 0.06 -9.66 5.81
C GLU A 88 -0.16 -8.12 5.79
N PHE A 89 -1.24 -7.65 6.42
CA PHE A 89 -1.46 -6.21 6.57
C PHE A 89 -0.49 -5.55 7.54
N ALA A 90 -0.18 -6.19 8.67
CA ALA A 90 0.77 -5.65 9.64
C ALA A 90 2.12 -5.35 8.98
N ASP A 91 2.60 -6.24 8.11
CA ASP A 91 3.86 -6.07 7.38
C ASP A 91 3.79 -5.00 6.27
N ALA A 92 2.61 -4.82 5.67
CA ALA A 92 2.40 -3.84 4.60
C ALA A 92 2.19 -2.39 5.13
N ILE A 93 1.60 -2.21 6.30
CA ILE A 93 1.25 -0.89 6.88
C ILE A 93 2.44 0.06 6.96
N PRO A 94 3.62 -0.31 7.50
CA PRO A 94 4.77 0.59 7.56
C PRO A 94 5.26 1.00 6.17
N ARG A 95 5.09 0.15 5.17
CA ARG A 95 5.50 0.45 3.80
C ARG A 95 4.54 1.42 3.10
N ILE A 96 3.25 1.36 3.39
CA ILE A 96 2.23 2.21 2.77
C ILE A 96 2.13 3.56 3.48
N TYR A 97 2.09 3.56 4.80
CA TYR A 97 1.79 4.76 5.59
C TYR A 97 3.00 5.35 6.33
N GLY A 98 4.06 4.57 6.52
CA GLY A 98 5.27 5.01 7.22
C GLY A 98 6.04 6.09 6.47
N PRO A 99 7.00 6.77 7.12
CA PRO A 99 7.83 7.78 6.48
C PRO A 99 8.64 7.18 5.33
N LEU A 100 8.90 7.98 4.29
CA LEU A 100 9.73 7.56 3.15
C LEU A 100 11.23 7.62 3.46
N ASP A 101 11.63 8.58 4.28
CA ASP A 101 13.03 8.78 4.58
C ASP A 101 13.50 7.82 5.69
N THR A 102 14.62 7.16 5.42
CA THR A 102 15.26 6.24 6.36
C THR A 102 16.61 6.82 6.75
N PRO A 103 16.93 6.95 8.05
CA PRO A 103 18.27 7.37 8.48
C PRO A 103 19.33 6.51 7.80
N TRP A 104 20.38 7.13 7.30
CA TRP A 104 21.43 6.47 6.54
C TRP A 104 22.81 7.01 6.92
N GLY A 105 23.75 6.11 7.20
CA GLY A 105 25.12 6.43 7.57
C GLY A 105 26.03 6.82 6.40
N GLY A 106 25.52 6.84 5.17
CA GLY A 106 26.30 7.18 3.97
C GLY A 106 27.11 6.02 3.41
N GLN A 107 26.84 4.79 3.82
CA GLN A 107 27.55 3.58 3.38
C GLN A 107 26.61 2.61 2.68
N LEU A 108 27.18 1.80 1.77
CA LEU A 108 26.52 0.62 1.21
C LEU A 108 27.16 -0.65 1.78
N ARG A 109 26.32 -1.63 2.04
CA ARG A 109 26.74 -2.98 2.41
C ARG A 109 26.72 -3.85 1.17
N LEU A 110 27.84 -4.46 0.87
CA LEU A 110 27.99 -5.46 -0.18
C LEU A 110 28.04 -6.83 0.47
N ALA A 111 27.11 -7.70 0.12
CA ALA A 111 27.04 -9.09 0.61
C ALA A 111 27.36 -10.06 -0.53
N PHE A 112 28.06 -11.14 -0.20
CA PHE A 112 28.51 -12.13 -1.16
C PHE A 112 27.72 -13.42 -0.92
N ALA A 113 26.76 -13.71 -1.80
CA ALA A 113 25.94 -14.91 -1.73
C ALA A 113 25.62 -15.42 -3.14
N GLU A 114 25.80 -16.71 -3.37
CA GLU A 114 25.34 -17.37 -4.59
C GLU A 114 23.83 -17.60 -4.57
N ALA A 115 23.28 -18.16 -5.66
CA ALA A 115 21.86 -18.49 -5.72
C ALA A 115 21.50 -19.51 -4.62
N GLY A 116 20.33 -19.34 -3.99
CA GLY A 116 19.84 -20.24 -2.96
C GLY A 116 19.15 -19.53 -1.80
N VAL A 117 19.03 -20.24 -0.68
CA VAL A 117 18.30 -19.77 0.51
C VAL A 117 18.90 -18.46 1.06
N GLU A 118 20.23 -18.38 1.13
CA GLU A 118 20.94 -17.21 1.67
C GLU A 118 20.65 -15.94 0.84
N ARG A 119 20.70 -16.06 -0.48
CA ARG A 119 20.33 -14.96 -1.39
C ARG A 119 18.89 -14.53 -1.18
N THR A 120 17.95 -15.47 -1.07
CA THR A 120 16.53 -15.15 -0.84
C THR A 120 16.35 -14.41 0.50
N MET A 121 17.06 -14.80 1.55
CA MET A 121 17.01 -14.09 2.84
C MET A 121 17.54 -12.66 2.74
N LEU A 122 18.61 -12.43 1.99
CA LEU A 122 19.16 -11.10 1.74
C LEU A 122 18.17 -10.22 0.94
N GLU A 123 17.58 -10.78 -0.12
CA GLU A 123 16.56 -10.06 -0.92
C GLU A 123 15.34 -9.66 -0.05
N GLN A 124 14.91 -10.53 0.84
CA GLN A 124 13.85 -10.21 1.83
C GLN A 124 14.29 -9.15 2.85
N ALA A 125 15.57 -9.07 3.17
CA ALA A 125 16.14 -8.02 4.01
C ALA A 125 16.39 -6.68 3.26
N GLY A 126 15.99 -6.58 1.99
CA GLY A 126 16.08 -5.36 1.19
C GLY A 126 17.35 -5.22 0.35
N TYR A 127 18.15 -6.28 0.25
CA TYR A 127 19.28 -6.30 -0.68
C TYR A 127 18.81 -6.46 -2.12
N ALA A 128 19.52 -5.82 -3.04
CA ALA A 128 19.34 -6.00 -4.47
C ALA A 128 20.58 -6.63 -5.12
N LEU A 129 20.38 -7.36 -6.19
CA LEU A 129 21.47 -7.97 -6.96
C LEU A 129 22.17 -6.87 -7.77
N LEU A 130 23.45 -6.66 -7.49
CA LEU A 130 24.32 -5.72 -8.22
C LEU A 130 25.09 -6.41 -9.35
N ALA A 131 25.58 -7.62 -9.09
CA ALA A 131 26.29 -8.48 -10.05
C ALA A 131 26.12 -9.95 -9.63
N PRO A 132 26.44 -10.93 -10.47
CA PRO A 132 26.40 -12.34 -10.08
C PRO A 132 27.16 -12.57 -8.78
N GLY A 133 26.47 -13.11 -7.76
CA GLY A 133 27.05 -13.37 -6.44
C GLY A 133 27.27 -12.14 -5.55
N VAL A 134 26.93 -10.91 -6.01
CA VAL A 134 27.10 -9.67 -5.24
C VAL A 134 25.77 -8.97 -5.05
N LEU A 135 25.35 -8.83 -3.81
CA LEU A 135 24.15 -8.07 -3.43
C LEU A 135 24.54 -6.79 -2.70
N VAL A 136 23.72 -5.77 -2.82
CA VAL A 136 23.96 -4.46 -2.22
C VAL A 136 22.72 -3.97 -1.48
N ALA A 137 22.94 -3.32 -0.33
CA ALA A 137 21.90 -2.63 0.43
C ALA A 137 22.47 -1.39 1.13
N PRO A 138 21.65 -0.43 1.60
CA PRO A 138 22.09 0.55 2.59
C PRO A 138 22.66 -0.13 3.84
N ASP A 139 23.59 0.55 4.53
CA ASP A 139 24.23 0.04 5.76
C ASP A 139 23.26 -0.27 6.90
N THR A 140 22.05 0.30 6.84
CA THR A 140 20.95 0.04 7.78
C THR A 140 20.27 -1.30 7.58
N ALA A 141 20.47 -1.97 6.43
CA ALA A 141 19.92 -3.30 6.19
C ALA A 141 20.60 -4.35 7.05
N LEU A 142 19.81 -5.26 7.61
CA LEU A 142 20.32 -6.38 8.38
C LEU A 142 20.96 -7.40 7.44
N SER A 143 22.09 -7.96 7.87
CA SER A 143 22.75 -9.08 7.18
C SER A 143 22.85 -10.25 8.13
N PRO A 144 22.56 -11.49 7.69
CA PRO A 144 22.84 -12.68 8.48
C PRO A 144 24.32 -12.70 8.88
N ALA A 145 24.61 -13.11 10.12
CA ALA A 145 25.97 -13.13 10.63
C ALA A 145 26.90 -14.09 9.86
N SER A 146 26.32 -15.09 9.18
CA SER A 146 27.05 -16.07 8.36
C SER A 146 27.43 -15.55 6.98
N THR A 147 26.82 -14.44 6.51
CA THR A 147 27.06 -13.94 5.14
C THR A 147 28.23 -12.98 5.12
N PRO A 148 29.30 -13.27 4.37
CA PRO A 148 30.40 -12.33 4.19
C PRO A 148 29.90 -11.02 3.60
N ALA A 149 30.21 -9.91 4.27
CA ALA A 149 29.78 -8.58 3.83
C ALA A 149 30.84 -7.53 4.10
N LEU A 150 30.89 -6.51 3.22
CA LEU A 150 31.77 -5.36 3.34
C LEU A 150 30.92 -4.10 3.40
N LEU A 151 31.37 -3.09 4.15
CA LEU A 151 30.86 -1.74 4.07
C LEU A 151 31.75 -0.91 3.16
N GLY A 152 31.15 -0.21 2.22
CA GLY A 152 31.82 0.65 1.26
C GLY A 152 31.26 2.05 1.23
N THR A 153 32.10 3.03 0.94
CA THR A 153 31.71 4.42 0.69
C THR A 153 32.19 4.82 -0.69
N GLY A 154 31.61 5.90 -1.21
CA GLY A 154 32.01 6.48 -2.48
C GLY A 154 31.53 7.91 -2.61
N SER A 155 31.79 8.55 -3.76
CA SER A 155 31.18 9.84 -4.05
C SER A 155 29.66 9.69 -4.16
N ALA A 156 28.91 10.76 -3.88
CA ALA A 156 27.45 10.75 -4.01
C ALA A 156 26.99 10.28 -5.40
N ALA A 157 27.69 10.67 -6.45
CA ALA A 157 27.40 10.25 -7.82
C ALA A 157 27.59 8.74 -8.01
N SER A 158 28.71 8.19 -7.52
CA SER A 158 28.98 6.73 -7.60
C SER A 158 27.96 5.92 -6.82
N MET A 159 27.54 6.41 -5.65
CA MET A 159 26.55 5.72 -4.81
C MET A 159 25.18 5.69 -5.47
N LYS A 160 24.75 6.82 -6.09
CA LYS A 160 23.51 6.90 -6.87
C LYS A 160 23.54 6.00 -8.11
N ASP A 161 24.69 5.93 -8.81
CA ASP A 161 24.87 5.06 -9.97
C ASP A 161 24.76 3.57 -9.59
N LEU A 162 25.38 3.16 -8.49
CA LEU A 162 25.23 1.81 -7.95
C LEU A 162 23.78 1.49 -7.58
N ALA A 163 23.07 2.44 -6.95
CA ALA A 163 21.67 2.28 -6.62
C ALA A 163 20.80 2.12 -7.89
N ALA A 164 21.01 2.96 -8.91
CA ALA A 164 20.27 2.88 -10.17
C ALA A 164 20.51 1.58 -10.95
N ARG A 165 21.66 0.94 -10.76
CA ARG A 165 21.98 -0.38 -11.37
C ARG A 165 21.33 -1.53 -10.61
N ALA A 166 21.26 -1.44 -9.28
CA ALA A 166 20.79 -2.55 -8.45
C ALA A 166 19.27 -2.58 -8.30
N TRP A 167 18.61 -1.43 -8.25
CA TRP A 167 17.16 -1.31 -8.09
C TRP A 167 16.47 -0.71 -9.32
N PRO A 168 15.22 -1.09 -9.63
CA PRO A 168 14.48 -0.60 -10.79
C PRO A 168 13.91 0.81 -10.54
N LEU A 169 14.78 1.78 -10.19
CA LEU A 169 14.36 3.11 -9.75
C LEU A 169 13.58 3.88 -10.83
N ALA A 170 13.94 3.72 -12.10
CA ALA A 170 13.23 4.37 -13.21
C ALA A 170 11.78 3.88 -13.34
N GLU A 171 11.55 2.58 -13.17
CA GLU A 171 10.20 1.99 -13.22
C GLU A 171 9.35 2.46 -12.04
N VAL A 172 9.94 2.53 -10.84
CA VAL A 172 9.26 3.02 -9.64
C VAL A 172 8.94 4.50 -9.76
N ALA A 173 9.88 5.31 -10.27
CA ALA A 173 9.66 6.74 -10.54
C ALA A 173 8.49 6.96 -11.49
N SER A 174 8.50 6.28 -12.65
CA SER A 174 7.40 6.36 -13.63
C SER A 174 6.05 5.94 -13.05
N ALA A 175 6.02 4.94 -12.17
CA ALA A 175 4.80 4.53 -11.50
C ALA A 175 4.27 5.60 -10.52
N TYR A 176 5.16 6.30 -9.79
CA TYR A 176 4.77 7.44 -8.95
C TYR A 176 4.28 8.63 -9.78
N GLU A 177 4.93 8.94 -10.89
CA GLU A 177 4.49 10.00 -11.81
C GLU A 177 3.09 9.68 -12.38
N GLY A 178 2.84 8.41 -12.75
CA GLY A 178 1.53 7.95 -13.17
C GLY A 178 0.47 8.13 -12.07
N PHE A 179 0.79 7.79 -10.83
CA PHE A 179 -0.09 8.05 -9.68
C PHE A 179 -0.39 9.54 -9.52
N VAL A 180 0.62 10.41 -9.55
CA VAL A 180 0.45 11.86 -9.44
C VAL A 180 -0.46 12.37 -10.55
N GLY A 181 -0.20 11.99 -11.81
CA GLY A 181 -1.01 12.42 -12.96
C GLY A 181 -2.50 12.05 -12.87
N VAL A 182 -2.82 10.91 -12.23
CA VAL A 182 -4.22 10.50 -11.98
C VAL A 182 -4.88 11.35 -10.90
N PHE A 183 -4.17 11.67 -9.81
CA PHE A 183 -4.79 12.18 -8.58
C PHE A 183 -4.59 13.70 -8.35
N GLU A 184 -3.61 14.37 -8.96
CA GLU A 184 -3.34 15.79 -8.68
C GLU A 184 -4.53 16.70 -8.97
N GLY A 185 -5.30 16.42 -10.04
CA GLY A 185 -6.46 17.21 -10.42
C GLY A 185 -7.75 16.89 -9.64
N VAL A 186 -7.69 16.03 -8.64
CA VAL A 186 -8.85 15.54 -7.87
C VAL A 186 -9.12 16.38 -6.62
N ALA A 187 -8.10 17.05 -6.10
CA ALA A 187 -8.15 17.76 -4.82
C ALA A 187 -9.24 18.84 -4.76
N ALA A 188 -9.47 19.59 -5.84
CA ALA A 188 -10.41 20.72 -5.89
C ALA A 188 -11.89 20.35 -5.61
N GLY A 189 -12.28 19.07 -5.73
CA GLY A 189 -13.66 18.64 -5.48
C GLY A 189 -13.80 17.53 -4.44
N ALA A 190 -12.70 17.06 -3.89
CA ALA A 190 -12.68 15.90 -2.98
C ALA A 190 -13.46 16.15 -1.67
N GLY A 191 -13.37 17.35 -1.11
CA GLY A 191 -14.05 17.72 0.14
C GLY A 191 -15.58 17.86 0.05
N GLN A 192 -16.15 17.89 -1.17
CA GLN A 192 -17.59 18.05 -1.40
C GLN A 192 -18.31 16.72 -1.70
N LEU A 193 -17.58 15.60 -1.66
CA LEU A 193 -18.15 14.29 -1.95
C LEU A 193 -19.08 13.79 -0.86
N GLY A 194 -20.16 13.08 -1.28
CA GLY A 194 -20.97 12.27 -0.38
C GLY A 194 -20.15 11.15 0.26
N SER A 195 -20.65 10.58 1.34
CA SER A 195 -19.90 9.61 2.16
C SER A 195 -19.44 8.37 1.38
N LEU A 196 -20.31 7.81 0.52
CA LEU A 196 -19.98 6.65 -0.30
C LEU A 196 -18.92 6.97 -1.36
N ASP A 197 -19.08 8.07 -2.09
CA ASP A 197 -18.14 8.49 -3.13
C ASP A 197 -16.77 8.85 -2.53
N ALA A 198 -16.76 9.46 -1.34
CA ALA A 198 -15.53 9.75 -0.61
C ALA A 198 -14.82 8.46 -0.18
N MET A 199 -15.58 7.45 0.29
CA MET A 199 -15.02 6.14 0.64
C MET A 199 -14.50 5.42 -0.60
N ALA A 200 -15.22 5.47 -1.71
CA ALA A 200 -14.80 4.89 -2.98
C ALA A 200 -13.51 5.55 -3.50
N LEU A 201 -13.44 6.88 -3.47
CA LEU A 201 -12.25 7.62 -3.91
C LEU A 201 -11.05 7.38 -2.98
N ARG A 202 -11.25 7.35 -1.66
CA ARG A 202 -10.22 6.97 -0.67
C ARG A 202 -9.70 5.56 -0.94
N THR A 203 -10.59 4.61 -1.23
CA THR A 203 -10.21 3.24 -1.58
C THR A 203 -9.28 3.21 -2.80
N MET A 204 -9.64 3.92 -3.89
CA MET A 204 -8.80 3.94 -5.09
C MET A 204 -7.50 4.69 -4.88
N LEU A 205 -7.50 5.77 -4.12
CA LEU A 205 -6.29 6.51 -3.74
C LEU A 205 -5.27 5.59 -3.06
N ILE A 206 -5.70 4.90 -2.00
CA ILE A 206 -4.81 3.99 -1.27
C ILE A 206 -4.48 2.75 -2.12
N HIS A 207 -5.42 2.26 -2.94
CA HIS A 207 -5.17 1.13 -3.81
C HIS A 207 -4.05 1.40 -4.81
N GLU A 208 -4.10 2.53 -5.52
CA GLU A 208 -3.08 2.87 -6.49
C GLU A 208 -1.75 3.26 -5.81
N TYR A 209 -1.79 4.04 -4.73
CA TYR A 209 -0.60 4.39 -3.98
C TYR A 209 0.15 3.16 -3.45
N ARG A 210 -0.55 2.20 -2.79
CA ARG A 210 0.10 1.02 -2.24
C ARG A 210 0.74 0.13 -3.30
N ARG A 211 0.21 0.10 -4.53
CA ARG A 211 0.79 -0.68 -5.64
C ARG A 211 2.19 -0.22 -6.00
N VAL A 212 2.46 1.07 -5.84
CA VAL A 212 3.79 1.63 -6.04
C VAL A 212 4.61 1.52 -4.76
N ALA A 213 4.08 1.95 -3.63
CA ALA A 213 4.77 1.97 -2.34
C ALA A 213 5.29 0.59 -1.90
N LEU A 214 4.57 -0.50 -2.23
CA LEU A 214 5.02 -1.87 -1.93
C LEU A 214 6.14 -2.38 -2.86
N ARG A 215 6.37 -1.72 -4.00
CA ARG A 215 7.48 -2.03 -4.92
C ARG A 215 8.67 -1.10 -4.73
N ASP A 216 8.46 0.03 -4.08
CA ASP A 216 9.51 1.00 -3.76
C ASP A 216 10.55 0.33 -2.84
N PRO A 217 11.84 0.30 -3.21
CA PRO A 217 12.90 -0.23 -2.34
C PRO A 217 13.12 0.61 -1.08
N ARG A 218 12.53 1.82 -1.00
CA ARG A 218 12.64 2.75 0.13
C ARG A 218 14.07 3.08 0.50
N LEU A 219 14.85 3.37 -0.52
CA LEU A 219 16.24 3.78 -0.33
C LEU A 219 16.31 5.15 0.38
N PRO A 220 17.36 5.36 1.17
CA PRO A 220 17.69 6.69 1.70
C PRO A 220 17.75 7.74 0.60
N SER A 221 17.30 8.96 0.89
CA SER A 221 17.25 10.08 -0.07
C SER A 221 18.58 10.35 -0.78
N GLY A 222 19.72 10.13 -0.10
CA GLY A 222 21.05 10.24 -0.68
C GLY A 222 21.38 9.25 -1.81
N LEU A 223 20.61 8.15 -1.94
CA LEU A 223 20.75 7.14 -3.00
C LEU A 223 19.74 7.34 -4.14
N LEU A 224 18.74 8.18 -3.95
CA LEU A 224 17.69 8.40 -4.93
C LEU A 224 18.11 9.48 -5.95
N PRO A 225 17.55 9.42 -7.17
CA PRO A 225 17.68 10.51 -8.14
C PRO A 225 17.16 11.84 -7.56
N GLU A 226 17.70 12.93 -8.06
CA GLU A 226 17.21 14.27 -7.74
C GLU A 226 15.76 14.43 -8.20
N GLY A 227 14.92 15.10 -7.39
CA GLY A 227 13.48 15.25 -7.71
C GLY A 227 12.68 13.96 -7.60
N TRP A 228 13.06 13.01 -6.75
CA TRP A 228 12.35 11.72 -6.60
C TRP A 228 10.83 11.88 -6.45
N PRO A 229 10.02 11.35 -7.39
CA PRO A 229 8.58 11.60 -7.44
C PRO A 229 7.80 10.91 -6.30
N GLY A 230 8.41 9.97 -5.59
CA GLY A 230 7.79 9.31 -4.42
C GLY A 230 7.41 10.29 -3.31
N THR A 231 8.21 11.35 -3.10
CA THR A 231 7.92 12.39 -2.11
C THR A 231 6.67 13.19 -2.48
N VAL A 232 6.55 13.59 -3.75
CA VAL A 232 5.37 14.30 -4.27
C VAL A 232 4.13 13.42 -4.18
N ALA A 233 4.25 12.15 -4.61
CA ALA A 233 3.15 11.18 -4.58
C ALA A 233 2.65 10.94 -3.13
N ARG A 234 3.56 10.82 -2.16
CA ARG A 234 3.20 10.67 -0.75
C ARG A 234 2.47 11.89 -0.20
N THR A 235 3.00 13.09 -0.47
CA THR A 235 2.38 14.34 -0.02
C THR A 235 0.96 14.49 -0.60
N LEU A 236 0.79 14.22 -1.89
CA LEU A 236 -0.51 14.22 -2.56
C LEU A 236 -1.45 13.18 -1.94
N CYS A 237 -0.96 11.96 -1.72
CA CYS A 237 -1.74 10.88 -1.10
C CYS A 237 -2.23 11.30 0.30
N LEU A 238 -1.36 11.83 1.15
CA LEU A 238 -1.71 12.30 2.50
C LEU A 238 -2.72 13.46 2.45
N CYS A 239 -2.52 14.45 1.59
CA CYS A 239 -3.42 15.59 1.44
C CYS A 239 -4.85 15.13 1.05
N LEU A 240 -4.96 14.30 0.02
CA LEU A 240 -6.25 13.76 -0.43
C LEU A 240 -6.89 12.85 0.62
N TYR A 241 -6.10 12.00 1.26
CA TYR A 241 -6.57 11.11 2.31
C TYR A 241 -7.18 11.90 3.48
N THR A 242 -6.49 12.95 3.94
CA THR A 242 -6.96 13.86 4.99
C THR A 242 -8.26 14.56 4.59
N THR A 243 -8.35 15.02 3.34
CA THR A 243 -9.55 15.66 2.80
C THR A 243 -10.75 14.72 2.73
N LEU A 244 -10.51 13.45 2.38
CA LEU A 244 -11.55 12.42 2.22
C LEU A 244 -11.97 11.78 3.56
N ALA A 245 -11.10 11.81 4.57
CA ALA A 245 -11.30 11.12 5.84
C ALA A 245 -12.66 11.46 6.49
N PRO A 246 -13.08 12.73 6.70
CA PRO A 246 -14.31 13.03 7.40
C PRO A 246 -15.56 12.45 6.72
N ALA A 247 -15.62 12.47 5.39
CA ALA A 247 -16.77 11.95 4.64
C ALA A 247 -16.74 10.41 4.56
N SER A 248 -15.59 9.82 4.33
CA SER A 248 -15.43 8.35 4.27
C SER A 248 -15.67 7.70 5.62
N GLU A 249 -15.26 8.32 6.73
CA GLU A 249 -15.53 7.82 8.07
C GLU A 249 -17.04 7.82 8.38
N ARG A 250 -17.84 8.82 7.91
CA ARG A 250 -19.31 8.77 8.03
C ARG A 250 -19.93 7.56 7.33
N TRP A 251 -19.39 7.14 6.19
CA TRP A 251 -19.86 5.92 5.52
C TRP A 251 -19.56 4.68 6.37
N LEU A 252 -18.36 4.60 6.96
CA LEU A 252 -17.96 3.51 7.85
C LEU A 252 -18.81 3.50 9.14
N ASP A 253 -19.17 4.64 9.70
CA ASP A 253 -20.04 4.75 10.87
C ASP A 253 -21.48 4.24 10.58
N ALA A 254 -21.95 4.37 9.34
CA ALA A 254 -23.23 3.83 8.90
C ALA A 254 -23.18 2.35 8.51
N SER A 255 -21.98 1.80 8.27
CA SER A 255 -21.78 0.40 7.88
C SER A 255 -21.88 -0.56 9.08
N ARG A 256 -22.10 -1.84 8.82
CA ARG A 256 -22.40 -2.84 9.85
C ARG A 256 -21.46 -4.04 9.82
N ASN A 257 -21.27 -4.63 10.97
CA ASN A 257 -20.70 -5.97 11.15
C ASN A 257 -21.76 -6.93 11.77
N GLY A 258 -21.36 -8.15 12.09
CA GLY A 258 -22.27 -9.16 12.65
C GLY A 258 -22.88 -8.79 14.03
N SER A 259 -22.29 -7.83 14.73
CA SER A 259 -22.71 -7.41 16.09
C SER A 259 -23.43 -6.05 16.10
N GLY A 260 -23.47 -5.32 14.96
CA GLY A 260 -24.08 -3.98 14.90
C GLY A 260 -23.35 -3.03 13.99
N PRO A 261 -23.35 -1.72 14.26
CA PRO A 261 -22.51 -0.74 13.58
C PRO A 261 -21.02 -1.08 13.73
N LEU A 262 -20.19 -0.68 12.74
CA LEU A 262 -18.76 -0.82 12.87
C LEU A 262 -18.25 -0.01 14.09
N PRO A 263 -17.34 -0.58 14.91
CA PRO A 263 -16.72 0.18 15.98
C PRO A 263 -15.93 1.37 15.40
N ARG A 264 -15.83 2.45 16.17
CA ARG A 264 -14.98 3.59 15.77
C ARG A 264 -13.52 3.16 15.81
N GLY A 265 -12.81 3.46 14.72
CA GLY A 265 -11.36 3.27 14.62
C GLY A 265 -10.57 4.46 15.18
N PRO A 266 -9.24 4.35 15.26
CA PRO A 266 -8.37 5.50 15.49
C PRO A 266 -8.49 6.49 14.33
N ASP A 267 -8.06 7.74 14.57
CA ASP A 267 -8.00 8.75 13.50
C ASP A 267 -7.18 8.20 12.32
N PRO A 268 -7.80 8.04 11.16
CA PRO A 268 -7.13 7.41 10.00
C PRO A 268 -5.91 8.21 9.52
N VAL A 269 -5.85 9.53 9.75
CA VAL A 269 -4.74 10.39 9.35
C VAL A 269 -3.47 10.08 10.15
N LEU A 270 -3.61 9.66 11.40
CA LEU A 270 -2.46 9.30 12.26
C LEU A 270 -1.62 8.14 11.71
N ARG A 271 -2.17 7.33 10.81
CA ARG A 271 -1.41 6.25 10.15
C ARG A 271 -0.21 6.77 9.36
N PHE A 272 -0.33 7.97 8.77
CA PHE A 272 0.76 8.61 8.02
C PHE A 272 1.80 9.30 8.90
N SER A 273 1.51 9.46 10.20
CA SER A 273 2.43 10.05 11.17
C SER A 273 3.38 9.03 11.82
N GLY A 274 3.33 7.76 11.40
CA GLY A 274 4.13 6.68 12.00
C GLY A 274 3.63 6.25 13.39
N GLY A 275 2.47 6.71 13.83
CA GLY A 275 1.89 6.48 15.16
C GLY A 275 1.03 5.21 15.29
N GLY A 276 1.22 4.21 14.45
CA GLY A 276 0.57 2.92 14.58
C GLY A 276 1.52 1.91 15.25
N ARG A 277 1.58 1.88 16.57
CA ARG A 277 2.05 0.72 17.32
C ARG A 277 0.88 -0.18 17.63
#